data_a92cbf390f38a63a5d89a943641401c2
#
_entry.id   a92cbf390f38a63a5d89a943641401c2
#
_cell.length_a   1.000
_cell.length_b   1.000
_cell.length_c   1.000
_cell.angle_alpha   90.00
_cell.angle_beta   90.00
_cell.angle_gamma   90.00
#
_symmetry.space_group_name_H-M   'P 1'
#
loop_
_entity.id
_entity.type
_entity.pdbx_description
1 polymer ?
#
loop_
_entity_poly.entity_id
_entity_poly.type
_entity_poly.pdbx_seq_one_letter_code
_entity_poly.pdbx_strand_id
1 'polypeptide(L)'
;MYEQLDGIAELEENTGRDKFEELSLLFEISQLLDQSLDLHRVVHPVLQSVTRHLGYTRGIITLLDRQTGDIFIEAAHGLSETQKERGRYKLGEGITGKVVESGKSRIIPRVADDPGFLNKTGARKGQRQKDISFICVPIKLGNETIGAFGVDRPYDPGKNLEDDARLLSIISSLIAQAVKIRQSVMEEKRQLQEENTRLHEELRARFKPSNIIGNSKAMQEVFDMIAQVSRSEATVLIRGESGTGKELVAQAIHYNSLRSAKPFIKVNCAALPESVIESELFGHEKGSFTGAIQTRK
;
A
#
# COMPACT_ATOMS: atom_id res chain seq x y z
N MET A 1 33.76 27.68 40.12
CA MET A 1 33.73 26.18 40.07
C MET A 1 32.33 25.63 40.16
N TYR A 2 31.40 26.19 40.94
CA TYR A 2 29.98 25.78 40.98
C TYR A 2 29.19 26.17 39.70
N GLU A 3 29.38 27.39 39.17
CA GLU A 3 28.74 27.85 37.94
C GLU A 3 29.12 27.05 36.68
N GLN A 4 30.31 26.44 36.65
CA GLN A 4 30.68 25.56 35.51
C GLN A 4 30.04 24.16 35.58
N LEU A 5 29.73 23.67 36.78
CA LEU A 5 29.05 22.39 36.96
C LEU A 5 27.54 22.48 36.63
N ASP A 6 26.89 23.59 36.97
CA ASP A 6 25.50 23.86 36.64
C ASP A 6 25.32 23.99 35.13
N GLY A 7 26.21 24.66 34.42
CA GLY A 7 26.18 24.77 32.97
C GLY A 7 26.37 23.42 32.21
N ILE A 8 27.18 22.51 32.78
CA ILE A 8 27.36 21.17 32.20
C ILE A 8 26.11 20.30 32.43
N ALA A 9 25.51 20.36 33.61
CA ALA A 9 24.30 19.65 33.95
C ALA A 9 23.10 20.11 33.07
N GLU A 10 22.93 21.41 32.85
CA GLU A 10 21.92 21.98 31.95
C GLU A 10 22.13 21.56 30.48
N LEU A 11 23.38 21.47 30.01
CA LEU A 11 23.72 21.01 28.67
C LEU A 11 23.44 19.50 28.49
N GLU A 12 23.71 18.67 29.48
CA GLU A 12 23.42 17.24 29.47
C GLU A 12 21.91 16.98 29.54
N GLU A 13 21.19 17.73 30.37
CA GLU A 13 19.72 17.61 30.48
C GLU A 13 19.03 18.07 29.20
N ASN A 14 19.49 19.14 28.56
CA ASN A 14 18.96 19.63 27.28
C ASN A 14 19.27 18.65 26.14
N THR A 15 20.46 18.06 26.09
CA THR A 15 20.86 17.05 25.11
C THR A 15 20.03 15.75 25.28
N GLY A 16 19.70 15.37 26.51
CA GLY A 16 18.87 14.22 26.82
C GLY A 16 17.42 14.43 26.37
N ARG A 17 16.89 15.63 26.56
CA ARG A 17 15.52 16.02 26.17
C ARG A 17 15.36 16.06 24.66
N ASP A 18 16.31 16.65 23.93
CA ASP A 18 16.31 16.69 22.48
C ASP A 18 16.29 15.27 21.87
N LYS A 19 17.12 14.36 22.40
CA LYS A 19 17.15 12.95 21.96
C LYS A 19 15.84 12.21 22.24
N PHE A 20 15.19 12.49 23.36
CA PHE A 20 13.90 11.89 23.69
C PHE A 20 12.80 12.38 22.71
N GLU A 21 12.81 13.67 22.37
CA GLU A 21 11.88 14.24 21.39
C GLU A 21 12.09 13.65 20.00
N GLU A 22 13.34 13.45 19.56
CA GLU A 22 13.66 12.77 18.29
C GLU A 22 13.14 11.32 18.26
N LEU A 23 13.35 10.54 19.33
CA LEU A 23 12.88 9.16 19.43
C LEU A 23 11.34 9.10 19.44
N SER A 24 10.69 10.03 20.14
CA SER A 24 9.23 10.13 20.17
C SER A 24 8.67 10.43 18.78
N LEU A 25 9.29 11.33 18.04
CA LEU A 25 8.94 11.64 16.66
C LEU A 25 9.09 10.42 15.73
N LEU A 26 10.22 9.69 15.82
CA LEU A 26 10.45 8.51 15.01
C LEU A 26 9.41 7.40 15.30
N PHE A 27 9.04 7.24 16.57
CA PHE A 27 8.00 6.30 16.97
C PHE A 27 6.63 6.70 16.43
N GLU A 28 6.24 7.98 16.54
CA GLU A 28 5.01 8.51 15.96
C GLU A 28 4.96 8.28 14.44
N ILE A 29 6.05 8.57 13.74
CA ILE A 29 6.15 8.35 12.30
C ILE A 29 5.99 6.87 11.93
N SER A 30 6.63 5.96 12.68
CA SER A 30 6.46 4.53 12.48
C SER A 30 4.99 4.11 12.61
N GLN A 31 4.30 4.58 13.66
CA GLN A 31 2.88 4.29 13.84
C GLN A 31 2.01 4.87 12.71
N LEU A 32 2.30 6.10 12.26
CA LEU A 32 1.56 6.71 11.15
C LEU A 32 1.74 5.89 9.85
N LEU A 33 2.96 5.41 9.59
CA LEU A 33 3.25 4.61 8.41
C LEU A 33 2.54 3.24 8.42
N ASP A 34 2.24 2.68 9.58
CA ASP A 34 1.54 1.39 9.73
C ASP A 34 0.01 1.47 9.58
N GLN A 35 -0.57 2.68 9.67
CA GLN A 35 -2.04 2.85 9.68
C GLN A 35 -2.75 2.46 8.39
N SER A 36 -2.10 2.52 7.23
CA SER A 36 -2.72 2.26 5.94
C SER A 36 -1.73 1.76 4.90
N LEU A 37 -2.19 0.87 4.02
CA LEU A 37 -1.45 0.48 2.82
C LEU A 37 -1.49 1.57 1.72
N ASP A 38 -2.33 2.57 1.84
CA ASP A 38 -2.39 3.71 0.93
C ASP A 38 -1.33 4.76 1.32
N LEU A 39 -0.31 4.91 0.48
CA LEU A 39 0.81 5.83 0.72
C LEU A 39 0.33 7.27 0.86
N HIS A 40 -0.61 7.72 0.03
CA HIS A 40 -1.13 9.10 0.06
C HIS A 40 -1.75 9.46 1.42
N ARG A 41 -2.39 8.48 2.07
CA ARG A 41 -3.03 8.69 3.38
C ARG A 41 -2.05 8.82 4.53
N VAL A 42 -0.87 8.23 4.43
CA VAL A 42 0.10 8.21 5.54
C VAL A 42 1.21 9.24 5.38
N VAL A 43 1.60 9.57 4.15
CA VAL A 43 2.73 10.49 3.91
C VAL A 43 2.39 11.93 4.32
N HIS A 44 1.15 12.38 4.14
CA HIS A 44 0.75 13.73 4.55
C HIS A 44 0.77 13.94 6.08
N PRO A 45 0.19 13.05 6.92
CA PRO A 45 0.36 13.08 8.37
C PRO A 45 1.82 13.04 8.83
N VAL A 46 2.66 12.21 8.19
CA VAL A 46 4.11 12.16 8.48
C VAL A 46 4.76 13.52 8.24
N LEU A 47 4.49 14.14 7.09
CA LEU A 47 5.00 15.50 6.81
C LEU A 47 4.55 16.53 7.84
N GLN A 48 3.29 16.48 8.26
CA GLN A 48 2.76 17.39 9.28
C GLN A 48 3.46 17.17 10.63
N SER A 49 3.66 15.93 11.04
CA SER A 49 4.36 15.62 12.31
C SER A 49 5.79 16.12 12.27
N VAL A 50 6.54 15.80 11.21
CA VAL A 50 7.92 16.26 11.04
C VAL A 50 8.04 17.79 11.05
N THR A 51 7.19 18.49 10.29
CA THR A 51 7.25 19.95 10.21
C THR A 51 6.89 20.62 11.53
N ARG A 52 5.96 20.05 12.29
CA ARG A 52 5.56 20.57 13.61
C ARG A 52 6.66 20.39 14.64
N HIS A 53 7.23 19.19 14.77
CA HIS A 53 8.21 18.89 15.80
C HIS A 53 9.57 19.59 15.55
N LEU A 54 9.98 19.68 14.29
CA LEU A 54 11.29 20.22 13.94
C LEU A 54 11.27 21.70 13.52
N GLY A 55 10.10 22.34 13.55
CA GLY A 55 9.94 23.77 13.23
C GLY A 55 10.20 24.11 11.77
N TYR A 56 9.97 23.15 10.85
CA TYR A 56 10.08 23.44 9.42
C TYR A 56 8.88 24.21 8.91
N THR A 57 9.11 25.12 7.98
CA THR A 57 8.05 25.92 7.39
C THR A 57 7.36 25.22 6.23
N ARG A 58 8.06 24.30 5.57
CA ARG A 58 7.56 23.49 4.46
C ARG A 58 8.25 22.14 4.44
N GLY A 59 7.53 21.14 3.94
CA GLY A 59 8.05 19.81 3.67
C GLY A 59 7.48 19.27 2.37
N ILE A 60 8.31 18.60 1.59
CA ILE A 60 7.90 17.93 0.35
C ILE A 60 8.48 16.52 0.29
N ILE A 61 7.67 15.56 -0.11
CA ILE A 61 8.12 14.23 -0.49
C ILE A 61 7.89 14.09 -1.98
N THR A 62 8.94 13.77 -2.71
CA THR A 62 8.90 13.54 -4.15
C THR A 62 9.18 12.09 -4.46
N LEU A 63 8.55 11.56 -5.53
CA LEU A 63 8.79 10.22 -6.04
C LEU A 63 9.21 10.29 -7.50
N LEU A 64 10.02 9.32 -7.90
CA LEU A 64 10.47 9.12 -9.28
C LEU A 64 9.51 8.18 -9.99
N ASP A 65 8.88 8.64 -11.05
CA ASP A 65 8.21 7.78 -12.02
C ASP A 65 9.25 7.13 -12.93
N ARG A 66 9.37 5.82 -12.82
CA ARG A 66 10.36 5.05 -13.60
C ARG A 66 10.04 4.96 -15.09
N GLN A 67 8.78 5.13 -15.47
CA GLN A 67 8.38 5.03 -16.88
C GLN A 67 8.68 6.32 -17.63
N THR A 68 8.44 7.47 -17.00
CA THR A 68 8.62 8.78 -17.61
C THR A 68 9.95 9.44 -17.27
N GLY A 69 10.60 9.01 -16.18
CA GLY A 69 11.79 9.65 -15.60
C GLY A 69 11.51 10.97 -14.91
N ASP A 70 10.22 11.28 -14.68
CA ASP A 70 9.80 12.50 -14.00
C ASP A 70 9.81 12.28 -12.48
N ILE A 71 10.21 13.33 -11.77
CA ILE A 71 10.11 13.41 -10.31
C ILE A 71 8.97 14.36 -10.00
N PHE A 72 7.94 13.87 -9.31
CA PHE A 72 6.76 14.64 -8.95
C PHE A 72 6.59 14.71 -7.43
N ILE A 73 5.89 15.74 -6.96
CA ILE A 73 5.58 15.90 -5.53
C ILE A 73 4.40 14.98 -5.20
N GLU A 74 4.68 13.95 -4.42
CA GLU A 74 3.69 13.02 -3.87
C GLU A 74 2.88 13.67 -2.76
N ALA A 75 3.57 14.26 -1.78
CA ALA A 75 2.95 14.99 -0.69
C ALA A 75 3.72 16.27 -0.37
N ALA A 76 2.99 17.27 0.10
CA ALA A 76 3.54 18.55 0.50
C ALA A 76 2.83 19.09 1.74
N HIS A 77 3.59 19.78 2.59
CA HIS A 77 3.10 20.64 3.65
C HIS A 77 3.57 22.08 3.38
N GLY A 78 2.68 23.06 3.57
CA GLY A 78 3.00 24.47 3.33
C GLY A 78 3.03 24.87 1.85
N LEU A 79 2.45 24.06 0.95
CA LEU A 79 2.24 24.39 -0.48
C LEU A 79 0.76 24.33 -0.84
N SER A 80 0.33 25.17 -1.80
CA SER A 80 -0.97 25.02 -2.44
C SER A 80 -0.93 23.92 -3.50
N GLU A 81 -2.10 23.40 -3.92
CA GLU A 81 -2.17 22.37 -4.98
C GLU A 81 -1.53 22.84 -6.29
N THR A 82 -1.76 24.08 -6.69
CA THR A 82 -1.13 24.66 -7.89
C THR A 82 0.40 24.76 -7.78
N GLN A 83 0.93 24.97 -6.57
CA GLN A 83 2.38 24.97 -6.31
C GLN A 83 2.94 23.55 -6.34
N LYS A 84 2.18 22.56 -5.82
CA LYS A 84 2.53 21.14 -5.86
C LYS A 84 2.61 20.65 -7.31
N GLU A 85 1.63 20.94 -8.15
CA GLU A 85 1.62 20.54 -9.55
C GLU A 85 2.80 21.10 -10.36
N ARG A 86 3.27 22.32 -10.06
CA ARG A 86 4.46 22.92 -10.68
C ARG A 86 5.77 22.25 -10.25
N GLY A 87 5.76 21.54 -9.15
CA GLY A 87 6.94 20.87 -8.56
C GLY A 87 7.32 19.59 -9.29
N ARG A 88 7.52 19.63 -10.61
CA ARG A 88 8.02 18.53 -11.42
C ARG A 88 9.48 18.76 -11.79
N TYR A 89 10.31 17.74 -11.64
CA TYR A 89 11.74 17.78 -11.88
C TYR A 89 12.16 16.60 -12.77
N LYS A 90 13.24 16.78 -13.51
CA LYS A 90 13.94 15.70 -14.19
C LYS A 90 15.13 15.24 -13.32
N LEU A 91 15.65 14.04 -13.58
CA LEU A 91 16.91 13.60 -12.97
C LEU A 91 18.01 14.64 -13.24
N GLY A 92 18.81 14.96 -12.24
CA GLY A 92 19.85 15.99 -12.29
C GLY A 92 19.36 17.45 -12.25
N GLU A 93 18.04 17.69 -12.34
CA GLU A 93 17.49 19.04 -12.40
C GLU A 93 17.30 19.63 -10.99
N GLY A 94 17.91 20.80 -10.75
CA GLY A 94 17.86 21.49 -9.45
C GLY A 94 18.45 20.65 -8.32
N ILE A 95 18.09 20.98 -7.09
CA ILE A 95 18.58 20.24 -5.91
C ILE A 95 17.89 18.86 -5.82
N THR A 96 16.57 18.83 -5.95
CA THR A 96 15.79 17.59 -5.83
C THR A 96 16.20 16.56 -6.89
N GLY A 97 16.32 16.95 -8.15
CA GLY A 97 16.75 16.03 -9.23
C GLY A 97 18.17 15.52 -9.04
N LYS A 98 19.10 16.37 -8.54
CA LYS A 98 20.47 15.96 -8.22
C LYS A 98 20.55 14.99 -7.04
N VAL A 99 19.70 15.17 -6.02
CA VAL A 99 19.61 14.27 -4.87
C VAL A 99 19.07 12.91 -5.31
N VAL A 100 18.02 12.89 -6.16
CA VAL A 100 17.48 11.63 -6.69
C VAL A 100 18.49 10.91 -7.58
N GLU A 101 19.21 11.61 -8.44
CA GLU A 101 20.21 11.06 -9.34
C GLU A 101 21.43 10.51 -8.60
N SER A 102 22.00 11.30 -7.67
CA SER A 102 23.23 10.94 -6.97
C SER A 102 23.02 10.04 -5.76
N GLY A 103 21.79 10.01 -5.21
CA GLY A 103 21.49 9.35 -3.94
C GLY A 103 22.24 9.95 -2.75
N LYS A 104 22.71 11.20 -2.82
CA LYS A 104 23.41 11.90 -1.75
C LYS A 104 22.59 13.08 -1.24
N SER A 105 22.53 13.25 0.06
CA SER A 105 21.87 14.40 0.70
C SER A 105 22.54 15.71 0.28
N ARG A 106 21.72 16.76 0.21
CA ARG A 106 22.17 18.15 -0.05
C ARG A 106 21.63 19.06 1.04
N ILE A 107 22.53 19.82 1.64
CA ILE A 107 22.23 20.86 2.62
C ILE A 107 22.59 22.20 1.98
N ILE A 108 21.65 23.11 1.97
CA ILE A 108 21.80 24.47 1.47
C ILE A 108 21.56 25.41 2.64
N PRO A 109 22.63 25.93 3.27
CA PRO A 109 22.51 26.77 4.46
C PRO A 109 21.66 28.02 4.17
N ARG A 110 21.81 28.61 2.99
CA ARG A 110 21.02 29.77 2.58
C ARG A 110 20.66 29.66 1.11
N VAL A 111 19.36 29.50 0.85
CA VAL A 111 18.83 29.27 -0.52
C VAL A 111 19.17 30.40 -1.49
N ALA A 112 19.27 31.65 -0.99
CA ALA A 112 19.62 32.81 -1.82
C ALA A 112 21.04 32.75 -2.41
N ASP A 113 21.93 32.01 -1.77
CA ASP A 113 23.36 31.96 -2.15
C ASP A 113 23.66 30.77 -3.08
N ASP A 114 22.70 29.86 -3.31
CA ASP A 114 22.88 28.69 -4.19
C ASP A 114 22.21 28.92 -5.56
N PRO A 115 23.01 29.08 -6.63
CA PRO A 115 22.50 29.28 -7.98
C PRO A 115 21.81 28.05 -8.58
N GLY A 116 22.03 26.87 -8.01
CA GLY A 116 21.40 25.60 -8.43
C GLY A 116 20.00 25.41 -7.86
N PHE A 117 19.55 26.30 -6.97
CA PHE A 117 18.23 26.19 -6.37
C PHE A 117 17.14 26.73 -7.32
N LEU A 118 16.33 25.83 -7.89
CA LEU A 118 15.24 26.17 -8.77
C LEU A 118 13.93 26.29 -7.98
N ASN A 119 13.42 27.49 -7.76
CA ASN A 119 12.13 27.68 -7.08
C ASN A 119 10.93 27.30 -8.00
N LYS A 120 10.88 26.04 -8.50
CA LYS A 120 9.86 25.59 -9.47
C LYS A 120 8.44 25.67 -8.93
N THR A 121 8.25 25.35 -7.65
CA THR A 121 6.94 25.48 -7.01
C THR A 121 6.44 26.92 -6.97
N GLY A 122 7.35 27.90 -7.06
CA GLY A 122 7.04 29.31 -6.89
C GLY A 122 6.61 29.69 -5.47
N ALA A 123 6.78 28.78 -4.51
CA ALA A 123 6.36 29.00 -3.12
C ALA A 123 7.25 29.98 -2.35
N ARG A 124 8.45 30.24 -2.86
CA ARG A 124 9.45 31.12 -2.21
C ARG A 124 9.58 32.38 -3.05
N LYS A 125 8.63 33.31 -2.90
CA LYS A 125 8.66 34.62 -3.58
C LYS A 125 8.94 35.75 -2.58
N GLY A 126 9.72 36.74 -2.98
CA GLY A 126 10.00 37.96 -2.20
C GLY A 126 11.17 37.89 -1.22
N GLN A 127 11.23 38.84 -0.27
CA GLN A 127 12.32 38.97 0.71
C GLN A 127 12.52 37.71 1.59
N ARG A 128 11.45 36.93 1.83
CA ARG A 128 11.51 35.66 2.60
C ARG A 128 12.38 34.58 1.95
N GLN A 129 12.73 34.71 0.67
CA GLN A 129 13.64 33.74 0.01
C GLN A 129 15.08 33.82 0.55
N LYS A 130 15.48 34.97 1.07
CA LYS A 130 16.85 35.20 1.55
C LYS A 130 17.17 34.52 2.88
N ASP A 131 16.14 34.19 3.66
CA ASP A 131 16.29 33.69 5.03
C ASP A 131 15.74 32.28 5.20
N ILE A 132 16.06 31.41 4.24
CA ILE A 132 15.63 30.00 4.24
C ILE A 132 16.85 29.11 4.02
N SER A 133 16.99 28.10 4.90
CA SER A 133 17.82 26.92 4.67
C SER A 133 16.99 25.82 4.04
N PHE A 134 17.59 25.02 3.16
CA PHE A 134 16.94 23.89 2.53
C PHE A 134 17.76 22.61 2.74
N ILE A 135 17.10 21.55 3.21
CA ILE A 135 17.69 20.22 3.36
C ILE A 135 16.92 19.28 2.46
N CYS A 136 17.64 18.48 1.66
CA CYS A 136 17.06 17.48 0.80
C CYS A 136 17.80 16.16 0.94
N VAL A 137 17.11 15.11 1.35
CA VAL A 137 17.68 13.79 1.55
C VAL A 137 17.03 12.77 0.59
N PRO A 138 17.76 11.77 0.11
CA PRO A 138 17.20 10.76 -0.78
C PRO A 138 16.31 9.76 -0.03
N ILE A 139 15.26 9.30 -0.68
CA ILE A 139 14.46 8.15 -0.26
C ILE A 139 14.97 6.94 -1.04
N LYS A 140 15.57 5.96 -0.35
CA LYS A 140 16.25 4.82 -0.96
C LYS A 140 15.61 3.49 -0.64
N LEU A 141 15.44 2.65 -1.67
CA LEU A 141 15.13 1.23 -1.56
C LEU A 141 16.38 0.41 -1.91
N GLY A 142 17.09 -0.05 -0.89
CA GLY A 142 18.40 -0.67 -1.10
C GLY A 142 19.39 0.34 -1.71
N ASN A 143 19.92 0.02 -2.90
CA ASN A 143 20.86 0.89 -3.61
C ASN A 143 20.17 1.90 -4.55
N GLU A 144 18.86 1.81 -4.72
CA GLU A 144 18.13 2.64 -5.66
C GLU A 144 17.44 3.82 -4.97
N THR A 145 17.55 5.00 -5.55
CA THR A 145 16.82 6.18 -5.08
C THR A 145 15.47 6.26 -5.78
N ILE A 146 14.40 6.20 -5.00
CA ILE A 146 13.01 6.23 -5.49
C ILE A 146 12.36 7.61 -5.37
N GLY A 147 13.04 8.55 -4.73
CA GLY A 147 12.54 9.90 -4.50
C GLY A 147 13.44 10.71 -3.59
N ALA A 148 12.92 11.83 -3.11
CA ALA A 148 13.62 12.68 -2.16
C ALA A 148 12.64 13.31 -1.15
N PHE A 149 13.14 13.57 0.04
CA PHE A 149 12.47 14.30 1.09
C PHE A 149 13.17 15.64 1.29
N GLY A 150 12.48 16.74 1.00
CA GLY A 150 12.98 18.10 1.12
C GLY A 150 12.23 18.91 2.16
N VAL A 151 12.93 19.72 2.96
CA VAL A 151 12.35 20.62 3.96
C VAL A 151 12.94 22.01 3.88
N ASP A 152 12.09 23.02 4.12
CA ASP A 152 12.49 24.41 4.32
C ASP A 152 12.49 24.74 5.80
N ARG A 153 13.52 25.46 6.21
CA ARG A 153 13.69 25.96 7.56
C ARG A 153 14.03 27.45 7.54
N PRO A 154 13.60 28.25 8.52
CA PRO A 154 14.16 29.59 8.71
C PRO A 154 15.68 29.51 8.86
N TYR A 155 16.39 30.41 8.17
CA TYR A 155 17.85 30.48 8.26
C TYR A 155 18.28 30.87 9.68
N ASP A 156 19.12 30.05 10.28
CA ASP A 156 19.71 30.25 11.58
C ASP A 156 21.21 29.89 11.50
N PRO A 157 22.13 30.89 11.63
CA PRO A 157 23.55 30.63 11.51
C PRO A 157 24.12 29.79 12.67
N GLY A 158 23.40 29.67 13.80
CA GLY A 158 23.80 28.87 14.96
C GLY A 158 23.33 27.42 14.92
N LYS A 159 22.47 27.05 13.95
CA LYS A 159 21.88 25.72 13.89
C LYS A 159 22.73 24.74 13.06
N ASN A 160 22.99 23.56 13.63
CA ASN A 160 23.64 22.47 12.92
C ASN A 160 22.66 21.76 12.02
N LEU A 161 22.72 22.02 10.71
CA LEU A 161 21.84 21.42 9.70
C LEU A 161 22.20 19.95 9.40
N GLU A 162 23.38 19.48 9.78
CA GLU A 162 23.80 18.07 9.58
C GLU A 162 23.00 17.12 10.47
N ASP A 163 22.67 17.52 11.69
CA ASP A 163 21.84 16.72 12.60
C ASP A 163 20.41 16.60 12.05
N ASP A 164 19.85 17.72 11.56
CA ASP A 164 18.56 17.72 10.86
C ASP A 164 18.58 16.77 9.64
N ALA A 165 19.63 16.82 8.82
CA ALA A 165 19.78 15.96 7.64
C ALA A 165 19.90 14.47 8.01
N ARG A 166 20.57 14.15 9.14
CA ARG A 166 20.68 12.79 9.66
C ARG A 166 19.30 12.26 10.07
N LEU A 167 18.55 13.03 10.86
CA LEU A 167 17.20 12.65 11.29
C LEU A 167 16.25 12.47 10.10
N LEU A 168 16.26 13.41 9.15
CA LEU A 168 15.49 13.30 7.91
C LEU A 168 15.87 12.07 7.09
N SER A 169 17.15 11.66 7.09
CA SER A 169 17.61 10.45 6.41
C SER A 169 17.05 9.18 7.07
N ILE A 170 16.93 9.16 8.41
CA ILE A 170 16.28 8.05 9.14
C ILE A 170 14.79 8.00 8.77
N ILE A 171 14.10 9.13 8.79
CA ILE A 171 12.68 9.21 8.41
C ILE A 171 12.47 8.77 6.95
N SER A 172 13.35 9.20 6.05
CA SER A 172 13.33 8.78 4.64
C SER A 172 13.47 7.26 4.48
N SER A 173 14.29 6.63 5.33
CA SER A 173 14.45 5.17 5.34
C SER A 173 13.17 4.45 5.83
N LEU A 174 12.47 4.99 6.83
CA LEU A 174 11.17 4.48 7.27
C LEU A 174 10.12 4.59 6.17
N ILE A 175 10.07 5.74 5.48
CA ILE A 175 9.16 5.94 4.32
C ILE A 175 9.50 4.94 3.21
N ALA A 176 10.78 4.74 2.90
CA ALA A 176 11.20 3.78 1.88
C ALA A 176 10.77 2.34 2.22
N GLN A 177 10.93 1.91 3.49
CA GLN A 177 10.47 0.60 3.94
C GLN A 177 8.95 0.45 3.79
N ALA A 178 8.18 1.47 4.18
CA ALA A 178 6.74 1.47 4.02
C ALA A 178 6.33 1.37 2.54
N VAL A 179 7.01 2.06 1.64
CA VAL A 179 6.80 1.94 0.17
C VAL A 179 7.09 0.52 -0.30
N LYS A 180 8.20 -0.08 0.13
CA LYS A 180 8.60 -1.44 -0.25
C LYS A 180 7.56 -2.49 0.16
N ILE A 181 7.12 -2.44 1.41
CA ILE A 181 6.10 -3.38 1.93
C ILE A 181 4.82 -3.28 1.09
N ARG A 182 4.37 -2.06 0.80
CA ARG A 182 3.17 -1.82 -0.03
C ARG A 182 3.32 -2.38 -1.43
N GLN A 183 4.47 -2.15 -2.07
CA GLN A 183 4.75 -2.68 -3.41
C GLN A 183 4.73 -4.22 -3.41
N SER A 184 5.36 -4.86 -2.41
CA SER A 184 5.36 -6.31 -2.28
C SER A 184 3.95 -6.88 -2.09
N VAL A 185 3.14 -6.28 -1.21
CA VAL A 185 1.75 -6.72 -0.96
C VAL A 185 0.87 -6.54 -2.21
N MET A 186 1.03 -5.44 -2.93
CA MET A 186 0.27 -5.21 -4.17
C MET A 186 0.66 -6.19 -5.28
N GLU A 187 1.95 -6.48 -5.42
CA GLU A 187 2.44 -7.46 -6.41
C GLU A 187 1.96 -8.87 -6.08
N GLU A 188 2.06 -9.31 -4.82
CA GLU A 188 1.53 -10.60 -4.38
C GLU A 188 0.02 -10.72 -4.64
N LYS A 189 -0.73 -9.68 -4.29
CA LYS A 189 -2.18 -9.63 -4.56
C LYS A 189 -2.48 -9.75 -6.05
N ARG A 190 -1.71 -9.05 -6.91
CA ARG A 190 -1.85 -9.12 -8.36
C ARG A 190 -1.60 -10.54 -8.87
N GLN A 191 -0.51 -11.17 -8.44
CA GLN A 191 -0.16 -12.54 -8.83
C GLN A 191 -1.23 -13.54 -8.40
N LEU A 192 -1.75 -13.43 -7.17
CA LEU A 192 -2.84 -14.26 -6.67
C LEU A 192 -4.13 -14.07 -7.48
N GLN A 193 -4.44 -12.85 -7.89
CA GLN A 193 -5.60 -12.56 -8.73
C GLN A 193 -5.45 -13.15 -10.13
N GLU A 194 -4.28 -13.03 -10.75
CA GLU A 194 -3.97 -13.61 -12.07
C GLU A 194 -4.05 -15.13 -12.03
N GLU A 195 -3.46 -15.76 -11.01
CA GLU A 195 -3.51 -17.21 -10.82
C GLU A 195 -4.95 -17.70 -10.59
N ASN A 196 -5.71 -16.99 -9.75
CA ASN A 196 -7.12 -17.32 -9.51
C ASN A 196 -7.95 -17.24 -10.80
N THR A 197 -7.74 -16.18 -11.59
CA THR A 197 -8.42 -16.04 -12.90
C THR A 197 -8.06 -17.19 -13.83
N ARG A 198 -6.76 -17.53 -13.93
CA ARG A 198 -6.30 -18.66 -14.73
C ARG A 198 -6.93 -19.98 -14.30
N LEU A 199 -6.93 -20.28 -13.00
CA LEU A 199 -7.54 -21.51 -12.48
C LEU A 199 -9.03 -21.57 -12.76
N HIS A 200 -9.74 -20.45 -12.66
CA HIS A 200 -11.15 -20.38 -13.02
C HIS A 200 -11.41 -20.63 -14.51
N GLU A 201 -10.55 -20.10 -15.38
CA GLU A 201 -10.64 -20.36 -16.83
C GLU A 201 -10.36 -21.82 -17.16
N GLU A 202 -9.36 -22.43 -16.55
CA GLU A 202 -9.08 -23.87 -16.69
C GLU A 202 -10.25 -24.73 -16.24
N LEU A 203 -10.88 -24.42 -15.09
CA LEU A 203 -12.07 -25.12 -14.62
C LEU A 203 -13.26 -24.94 -15.59
N ARG A 204 -13.50 -23.71 -16.07
CA ARG A 204 -14.53 -23.47 -17.08
C ARG A 204 -14.28 -24.27 -18.36
N ALA A 205 -13.04 -24.32 -18.85
CA ALA A 205 -12.69 -25.09 -20.04
C ALA A 205 -12.89 -26.58 -19.81
N ARG A 206 -12.57 -27.12 -18.63
CA ARG A 206 -12.71 -28.52 -18.26
C ARG A 206 -14.19 -28.96 -18.19
N PHE A 207 -15.07 -28.09 -17.70
CA PHE A 207 -16.48 -28.38 -17.49
C PHE A 207 -17.39 -27.73 -18.54
N LYS A 208 -16.89 -27.48 -19.76
CA LYS A 208 -17.73 -27.13 -20.88
C LYS A 208 -18.67 -28.32 -21.22
N PRO A 209 -19.92 -28.06 -21.59
CA PRO A 209 -20.81 -29.14 -22.02
C PRO A 209 -20.23 -30.00 -23.14
N SER A 210 -19.45 -29.40 -24.05
CA SER A 210 -18.75 -30.09 -25.13
C SER A 210 -17.71 -31.14 -24.68
N ASN A 211 -17.24 -31.07 -23.43
CA ASN A 211 -16.27 -32.02 -22.87
C ASN A 211 -16.95 -33.23 -22.18
N ILE A 212 -18.27 -33.20 -22.02
CA ILE A 212 -19.03 -34.35 -21.56
C ILE A 212 -19.25 -35.26 -22.77
N ILE A 213 -18.70 -36.47 -22.72
CA ILE A 213 -18.75 -37.41 -23.84
C ILE A 213 -20.17 -37.94 -23.98
N GLY A 214 -20.79 -37.73 -25.14
CA GLY A 214 -22.12 -38.26 -25.46
C GLY A 214 -22.71 -37.59 -26.71
N ASN A 215 -22.94 -38.40 -27.76
CA ASN A 215 -23.51 -37.94 -29.04
C ASN A 215 -24.95 -38.41 -29.26
N SER A 216 -25.57 -39.04 -28.25
CA SER A 216 -26.95 -39.46 -28.37
C SER A 216 -27.90 -38.25 -28.38
N LYS A 217 -29.04 -38.38 -29.03
CA LYS A 217 -30.07 -37.34 -29.07
C LYS A 217 -30.49 -36.90 -27.66
N ALA A 218 -30.62 -37.85 -26.73
CA ALA A 218 -30.93 -37.56 -25.32
C ALA A 218 -29.85 -36.72 -24.62
N MET A 219 -28.55 -36.94 -24.92
CA MET A 219 -27.48 -36.10 -24.37
C MET A 219 -27.46 -34.72 -24.98
N GLN A 220 -27.80 -34.56 -26.24
CA GLN A 220 -27.89 -33.21 -26.84
C GLN A 220 -29.03 -32.40 -26.19
N GLU A 221 -30.17 -33.00 -25.88
CA GLU A 221 -31.26 -32.38 -25.12
C GLU A 221 -30.77 -31.92 -23.70
N VAL A 222 -29.92 -32.73 -23.05
CA VAL A 222 -29.30 -32.34 -21.77
C VAL A 222 -28.36 -31.16 -21.95
N PHE A 223 -27.53 -31.10 -23.00
CA PHE A 223 -26.65 -29.95 -23.26
C PHE A 223 -27.44 -28.68 -23.53
N ASP A 224 -28.53 -28.76 -24.28
CA ASP A 224 -29.40 -27.60 -24.53
C ASP A 224 -30.05 -27.10 -23.23
N MET A 225 -30.49 -28.01 -22.35
CA MET A 225 -31.00 -27.66 -21.03
C MET A 225 -29.91 -27.03 -20.15
N ILE A 226 -28.68 -27.55 -20.13
CA ILE A 226 -27.55 -26.93 -19.40
C ILE A 226 -27.35 -25.49 -19.87
N ALA A 227 -27.29 -25.24 -21.17
CA ALA A 227 -27.11 -23.92 -21.73
C ALA A 227 -28.23 -22.94 -21.33
N GLN A 228 -29.47 -23.42 -21.28
CA GLN A 228 -30.65 -22.64 -20.90
C GLN A 228 -30.65 -22.31 -19.40
N VAL A 229 -30.48 -23.32 -18.52
CA VAL A 229 -30.59 -23.14 -17.07
C VAL A 229 -29.40 -22.41 -16.47
N SER A 230 -28.21 -22.50 -17.10
CA SER A 230 -26.99 -21.82 -16.60
C SER A 230 -27.13 -20.30 -16.53
N ARG A 231 -28.04 -19.71 -17.30
CA ARG A 231 -28.31 -18.26 -17.29
C ARG A 231 -29.39 -17.86 -16.29
N SER A 232 -30.03 -18.83 -15.62
CA SER A 232 -31.10 -18.63 -14.64
C SER A 232 -30.60 -18.78 -13.21
N GLU A 233 -31.26 -18.13 -12.25
CA GLU A 233 -31.06 -18.34 -10.81
C GLU A 233 -31.99 -19.43 -10.24
N ALA A 234 -32.76 -20.12 -11.09
CA ALA A 234 -33.68 -21.14 -10.65
C ALA A 234 -32.96 -22.35 -10.06
N THR A 235 -33.61 -23.00 -9.10
CA THR A 235 -33.14 -24.27 -8.53
C THR A 235 -33.26 -25.38 -9.58
N VAL A 236 -32.20 -26.14 -9.82
CA VAL A 236 -32.13 -27.20 -10.81
C VAL A 236 -32.11 -28.55 -10.11
N LEU A 237 -33.05 -29.45 -10.48
CA LEU A 237 -33.05 -30.83 -10.03
C LEU A 237 -32.53 -31.75 -11.15
N ILE A 238 -31.41 -32.45 -10.89
CA ILE A 238 -30.79 -33.39 -11.80
C ILE A 238 -31.11 -34.81 -11.35
N ARG A 239 -31.79 -35.60 -12.23
CA ARG A 239 -32.18 -36.99 -11.96
C ARG A 239 -31.41 -37.95 -12.88
N GLY A 240 -31.15 -39.14 -12.41
CA GLY A 240 -30.52 -40.21 -13.16
C GLY A 240 -30.02 -41.33 -12.26
N GLU A 241 -29.65 -42.45 -12.81
CA GLU A 241 -29.08 -43.59 -12.10
C GLU A 241 -27.69 -43.28 -11.52
N SER A 242 -27.21 -44.12 -10.60
CA SER A 242 -25.86 -43.98 -10.07
C SER A 242 -24.82 -44.13 -11.20
N GLY A 243 -23.80 -43.32 -11.23
CA GLY A 243 -22.74 -43.37 -12.23
C GLY A 243 -23.04 -42.64 -13.56
N THR A 244 -24.26 -42.09 -13.79
CA THR A 244 -24.63 -41.41 -15.06
C THR A 244 -24.00 -40.03 -15.26
N GLY A 245 -23.12 -39.55 -14.37
CA GLY A 245 -22.42 -38.27 -14.52
C GLY A 245 -23.21 -37.05 -14.05
N LYS A 246 -24.21 -37.19 -13.17
CA LYS A 246 -25.00 -36.07 -12.61
C LYS A 246 -24.14 -34.97 -12.03
N GLU A 247 -23.01 -35.31 -11.41
CA GLU A 247 -22.08 -34.36 -10.86
C GLU A 247 -21.40 -33.53 -11.96
N LEU A 248 -21.04 -34.13 -13.09
CA LEU A 248 -20.47 -33.41 -14.24
C LEU A 248 -21.47 -32.41 -14.83
N VAL A 249 -22.74 -32.79 -14.87
CA VAL A 249 -23.82 -31.88 -15.31
C VAL A 249 -23.96 -30.71 -14.35
N ALA A 250 -23.95 -30.95 -13.04
CA ALA A 250 -24.03 -29.89 -12.05
C ALA A 250 -22.83 -28.93 -12.14
N GLN A 251 -21.62 -29.46 -12.32
CA GLN A 251 -20.42 -28.66 -12.55
C GLN A 251 -20.52 -27.86 -13.86
N ALA A 252 -21.00 -28.48 -14.95
CA ALA A 252 -21.18 -27.79 -16.22
C ALA A 252 -22.17 -26.61 -16.09
N ILE A 253 -23.29 -26.79 -15.37
CA ILE A 253 -24.25 -25.72 -15.08
C ILE A 253 -23.53 -24.58 -14.29
N HIS A 254 -22.83 -24.89 -13.20
CA HIS A 254 -22.16 -23.90 -12.36
C HIS A 254 -21.12 -23.09 -13.15
N TYR A 255 -20.20 -23.76 -13.83
CA TYR A 255 -19.09 -23.08 -14.52
C TYR A 255 -19.52 -22.33 -15.78
N ASN A 256 -20.74 -22.58 -16.32
CA ASN A 256 -21.32 -21.80 -17.40
C ASN A 256 -22.36 -20.76 -16.92
N SER A 257 -22.56 -20.64 -15.59
CA SER A 257 -23.52 -19.71 -14.99
C SER A 257 -22.91 -18.34 -14.69
N LEU A 258 -23.75 -17.36 -14.33
CA LEU A 258 -23.36 -16.06 -13.82
C LEU A 258 -22.59 -16.17 -12.49
N ARG A 259 -22.68 -17.30 -11.80
CA ARG A 259 -21.99 -17.61 -10.55
C ARG A 259 -20.69 -18.40 -10.75
N SER A 260 -20.21 -18.54 -11.96
CA SER A 260 -19.01 -19.33 -12.30
C SER A 260 -17.74 -18.92 -11.57
N ALA A 261 -17.65 -17.68 -11.07
CA ALA A 261 -16.55 -17.18 -10.23
C ALA A 261 -16.76 -17.42 -8.72
N LYS A 262 -17.93 -17.97 -8.33
CA LYS A 262 -18.23 -18.28 -6.93
C LYS A 262 -17.83 -19.73 -6.61
N PRO A 263 -17.57 -20.05 -5.33
CA PRO A 263 -17.28 -21.44 -4.93
C PRO A 263 -18.40 -22.40 -5.30
N PHE A 264 -18.04 -23.59 -5.81
CA PHE A 264 -18.95 -24.69 -6.04
C PHE A 264 -18.83 -25.68 -4.87
N ILE A 265 -19.76 -25.62 -3.93
CA ILE A 265 -19.76 -26.43 -2.73
C ILE A 265 -20.56 -27.71 -3.00
N LYS A 266 -19.92 -28.87 -2.78
CA LYS A 266 -20.53 -30.18 -2.93
C LYS A 266 -20.78 -30.82 -1.56
N VAL A 267 -22.01 -31.26 -1.32
CA VAL A 267 -22.39 -31.96 -0.09
C VAL A 267 -23.01 -33.29 -0.45
N ASN A 268 -22.45 -34.39 0.07
CA ASN A 268 -23.04 -35.71 -0.07
C ASN A 268 -23.92 -36.00 1.16
N CYS A 269 -25.19 -35.66 1.07
CA CYS A 269 -26.14 -35.86 2.16
C CYS A 269 -26.31 -37.33 2.57
N ALA A 270 -26.15 -38.30 1.63
CA ALA A 270 -26.24 -39.72 1.94
C ALA A 270 -25.04 -40.27 2.76
N ALA A 271 -23.92 -39.57 2.73
CA ALA A 271 -22.71 -39.94 3.50
C ALA A 271 -22.65 -39.29 4.87
N LEU A 272 -23.53 -38.32 5.17
CA LEU A 272 -23.57 -37.62 6.44
C LEU A 272 -24.60 -38.24 7.39
N PRO A 273 -24.28 -38.44 8.68
CA PRO A 273 -25.27 -38.80 9.69
C PRO A 273 -26.39 -37.74 9.74
N GLU A 274 -27.62 -38.16 9.95
CA GLU A 274 -28.79 -37.27 9.99
C GLU A 274 -28.65 -36.14 11.00
N SER A 275 -28.04 -36.44 12.16
CA SER A 275 -27.74 -35.46 13.21
C SER A 275 -26.70 -34.38 12.85
N VAL A 276 -25.95 -34.58 11.77
CA VAL A 276 -24.87 -33.66 11.35
C VAL A 276 -25.27 -32.87 10.10
N ILE A 277 -26.22 -33.36 9.29
CA ILE A 277 -26.66 -32.72 8.05
C ILE A 277 -27.12 -31.26 8.29
N GLU A 278 -27.98 -31.06 9.28
CA GLU A 278 -28.49 -29.71 9.61
C GLU A 278 -27.38 -28.76 10.00
N SER A 279 -26.44 -29.23 10.82
CA SER A 279 -25.28 -28.46 11.25
C SER A 279 -24.32 -28.11 10.12
N GLU A 280 -24.11 -29.01 9.16
CA GLU A 280 -23.25 -28.78 7.99
C GLU A 280 -23.88 -27.82 6.97
N LEU A 281 -25.24 -27.88 6.80
CA LEU A 281 -25.94 -27.05 5.83
C LEU A 281 -26.27 -25.64 6.35
N PHE A 282 -26.57 -25.50 7.65
CA PHE A 282 -27.09 -24.25 8.22
C PHE A 282 -26.19 -23.65 9.31
N GLY A 283 -25.12 -24.37 9.69
CA GLY A 283 -24.26 -23.98 10.81
C GLY A 283 -24.92 -24.28 12.18
N HIS A 284 -24.25 -23.97 13.25
CA HIS A 284 -24.75 -24.13 14.62
C HIS A 284 -24.09 -23.15 15.59
N GLU A 285 -24.80 -22.85 16.64
CA GLU A 285 -24.23 -22.11 17.78
C GLU A 285 -23.55 -23.08 18.76
N LYS A 286 -22.55 -22.59 19.47
CA LYS A 286 -21.88 -23.36 20.52
C LYS A 286 -22.91 -23.85 21.55
N GLY A 287 -22.91 -25.17 21.82
CA GLY A 287 -23.81 -25.79 22.80
C GLY A 287 -25.16 -26.22 22.26
N SER A 288 -25.47 -26.10 20.98
CA SER A 288 -26.76 -26.48 20.39
C SER A 288 -27.00 -27.99 20.36
N PHE A 289 -25.94 -28.81 20.39
CA PHE A 289 -26.01 -30.27 20.52
C PHE A 289 -24.76 -30.86 21.20
N THR A 290 -24.81 -32.12 21.60
CA THR A 290 -23.66 -32.83 22.21
C THR A 290 -22.53 -32.93 21.19
N GLY A 291 -21.48 -32.08 21.35
CA GLY A 291 -20.34 -32.02 20.42
C GLY A 291 -20.17 -30.64 19.77
N ALA A 292 -21.08 -29.72 19.94
CA ALA A 292 -20.99 -28.32 19.45
C ALA A 292 -20.02 -27.49 20.32
N ILE A 293 -18.71 -27.71 20.14
CA ILE A 293 -17.64 -27.06 20.95
C ILE A 293 -17.46 -25.60 20.54
N GLN A 294 -17.71 -25.25 19.29
CA GLN A 294 -17.57 -23.91 18.73
C GLN A 294 -18.76 -23.55 17.84
N THR A 295 -19.03 -22.25 17.71
CA THR A 295 -20.03 -21.76 16.73
C THR A 295 -19.48 -21.95 15.32
N ARG A 296 -20.28 -22.50 14.41
CA ARG A 296 -19.97 -22.64 12.97
C ARG A 296 -21.05 -21.95 12.14
N LYS A 297 -20.61 -21.04 11.28
CA LYS A 297 -21.50 -20.30 10.34
C LYS A 297 -21.50 -20.97 8.98
#